data_de1c9fb2e7a7629291abf5ad8146f754
#
_entry.id   de1c9fb2e7a7629291abf5ad8146f754
#
_cell.length_a   1.000
_cell.length_b   1.000
_cell.length_c   1.000
_cell.angle_alpha   90.00
_cell.angle_beta   90.00
_cell.angle_gamma   90.00
#
_symmetry.space_group_name_H-M   'P 1'
#
loop_
_entity.id
_entity.type
_entity.pdbx_description
1 polymer ?
#
loop_
_entity_poly.entity_id
_entity_poly.type
_entity_poly.pdbx_seq_one_letter_code
_entity_poly.pdbx_strand_id
1 'polypeptide(L)'
;MGLFDNIKNAVNDVAKSASDPNKTPKTVDVVFSSLPETYEEFVAMPQAAMSTPYDTAAMTILALCFFPQDKELCYRMVQYLKGPSELSAYQRSFIKDRFEDADYIPRSYFKGAVPGNDYVPSKPYTITISTNPHSFDNDGYVRVWINSGGADSPRQIDLRLAKDGKWYLWEQYVLVGIRKPESTNPWA
;
A
#
# COMPACT_ATOMS: atom_id res chain seq x y z
N MET A 1 -34.48 15.04 -26.08
CA MET A 1 -33.18 14.34 -25.88
C MET A 1 -33.39 12.90 -26.26
N GLY A 2 -32.84 12.47 -27.35
CA GLY A 2 -33.09 11.14 -27.91
C GLY A 2 -32.16 10.06 -27.32
N LEU A 3 -32.60 8.82 -27.44
CA LEU A 3 -31.83 7.62 -27.02
C LEU A 3 -30.39 7.61 -27.60
N PHE A 4 -30.22 8.14 -28.81
CA PHE A 4 -28.94 8.27 -29.50
C PHE A 4 -27.98 9.30 -28.85
N ASP A 5 -28.51 10.36 -28.22
CA ASP A 5 -27.70 11.35 -27.51
C ASP A 5 -27.16 10.77 -26.21
N ASN A 6 -27.96 9.95 -25.53
CA ASN A 6 -27.52 9.23 -24.32
C ASN A 6 -26.46 8.19 -24.64
N ILE A 7 -26.56 7.48 -25.76
CA ILE A 7 -25.56 6.49 -26.20
C ILE A 7 -24.25 7.19 -26.59
N LYS A 8 -24.33 8.32 -27.33
CA LYS A 8 -23.11 9.09 -27.67
C LYS A 8 -22.40 9.66 -26.45
N ASN A 9 -23.16 10.15 -25.47
CA ASN A 9 -22.58 10.64 -24.21
C ASN A 9 -21.94 9.52 -23.41
N ALA A 10 -22.61 8.36 -23.29
CA ALA A 10 -22.03 7.18 -22.62
C ALA A 10 -20.75 6.67 -23.32
N VAL A 11 -20.72 6.64 -24.66
CA VAL A 11 -19.54 6.23 -25.44
C VAL A 11 -18.41 7.27 -25.28
N ASN A 12 -18.72 8.57 -25.25
CA ASN A 12 -17.72 9.60 -25.02
C ASN A 12 -17.18 9.60 -23.60
N ASP A 13 -18.00 9.28 -22.60
CA ASP A 13 -17.57 9.18 -21.20
C ASP A 13 -16.69 7.93 -20.99
N VAL A 14 -17.01 6.81 -21.65
CA VAL A 14 -16.16 5.60 -21.66
C VAL A 14 -14.84 5.88 -22.39
N ALA A 15 -14.87 6.58 -23.52
CA ALA A 15 -13.65 6.95 -24.24
C ALA A 15 -12.77 7.94 -23.45
N LYS A 16 -13.35 8.89 -22.72
CA LYS A 16 -12.64 9.80 -21.83
C LYS A 16 -12.05 9.06 -20.61
N SER A 17 -12.78 8.10 -20.06
CA SER A 17 -12.28 7.24 -18.97
C SER A 17 -11.12 6.34 -19.42
N ALA A 18 -11.16 5.85 -20.66
CA ALA A 18 -10.08 5.03 -21.24
C ALA A 18 -8.82 5.83 -21.61
N SER A 19 -8.92 7.17 -21.71
CA SER A 19 -7.82 8.05 -22.12
C SER A 19 -7.15 8.83 -20.97
N ASP A 20 -7.62 8.67 -19.73
CA ASP A 20 -6.96 9.27 -18.57
C ASP A 20 -5.64 8.54 -18.29
N PRO A 21 -4.46 9.18 -18.50
CA PRO A 21 -3.17 8.55 -18.29
C PRO A 21 -2.96 8.11 -16.82
N ASN A 22 -3.72 8.67 -15.88
CA ASN A 22 -3.68 8.27 -14.48
C ASN A 22 -4.44 6.95 -14.22
N LYS A 23 -5.35 6.57 -15.13
CA LYS A 23 -6.14 5.32 -15.05
C LYS A 23 -5.52 4.16 -15.83
N THR A 24 -4.41 4.39 -16.54
CA THR A 24 -3.71 3.33 -17.27
C THR A 24 -3.03 2.36 -16.29
N PRO A 25 -3.24 1.03 -16.44
CA PRO A 25 -2.52 0.04 -15.64
C PRO A 25 -1.01 0.21 -15.76
N LYS A 26 -0.31 0.23 -14.64
CA LYS A 26 1.15 0.34 -14.61
C LYS A 26 1.75 -0.34 -13.38
N THR A 27 3.04 -0.62 -13.45
CA THR A 27 3.86 -1.06 -12.33
C THR A 27 4.87 0.02 -12.00
N VAL A 28 4.99 0.36 -10.73
CA VAL A 28 5.87 1.40 -10.22
C VAL A 28 6.75 0.83 -9.12
N ASP A 29 8.04 1.08 -9.20
CA ASP A 29 8.99 0.84 -8.14
C ASP A 29 9.14 2.10 -7.28
N VAL A 30 8.73 2.02 -6.02
CA VAL A 30 9.00 3.07 -5.05
C VAL A 30 10.29 2.71 -4.31
N VAL A 31 11.28 3.58 -4.42
CA VAL A 31 12.64 3.35 -3.91
C VAL A 31 12.89 4.26 -2.71
N PHE A 32 13.43 3.67 -1.65
CA PHE A 32 13.90 4.36 -0.45
C PHE A 32 15.42 4.22 -0.35
N SER A 33 16.12 5.34 -0.30
CA SER A 33 17.58 5.36 -0.11
C SER A 33 17.98 4.91 1.29
N SER A 34 17.15 5.24 2.28
CA SER A 34 17.24 4.83 3.68
C SER A 34 15.85 4.64 4.26
N LEU A 35 15.75 3.87 5.33
CA LEU A 35 14.53 3.77 6.11
C LEU A 35 14.56 4.84 7.21
N PRO A 36 13.44 5.49 7.54
CA PRO A 36 13.39 6.45 8.63
C PRO A 36 13.52 5.74 9.98
N GLU A 37 14.00 6.45 10.99
CA GLU A 37 14.10 5.95 12.37
C GLU A 37 13.09 6.66 13.29
N THR A 38 12.59 7.82 12.88
CA THR A 38 11.67 8.66 13.65
C THR A 38 10.44 9.03 12.84
N TYR A 39 9.41 9.52 13.54
CA TYR A 39 8.22 10.08 12.88
C TYR A 39 8.56 11.30 12.02
N GLU A 40 9.42 12.15 12.50
CA GLU A 40 9.84 13.37 11.82
C GLU A 40 10.55 13.05 10.50
N GLU A 41 11.43 12.06 10.50
CA GLU A 41 12.07 11.55 9.29
C GLU A 41 11.05 10.91 8.33
N PHE A 42 10.09 10.13 8.86
CA PHE A 42 9.04 9.51 8.07
C PHE A 42 8.19 10.55 7.31
N VAL A 43 7.74 11.61 7.99
CA VAL A 43 6.93 12.65 7.36
C VAL A 43 7.74 13.60 6.46
N ALA A 44 9.06 13.64 6.62
CA ALA A 44 9.96 14.40 5.78
C ALA A 44 10.34 13.68 4.46
N MET A 45 10.00 12.41 4.32
CA MET A 45 10.28 11.66 3.09
C MET A 45 9.49 12.24 1.90
N PRO A 46 10.06 12.27 0.69
CA PRO A 46 9.34 12.76 -0.50
C PRO A 46 7.99 12.04 -0.72
N GLN A 47 7.94 10.74 -0.46
CA GLN A 47 6.73 9.91 -0.61
C GLN A 47 5.64 10.26 0.41
N ALA A 48 6.00 10.88 1.54
CA ALA A 48 5.05 11.33 2.55
C ALA A 48 4.19 12.52 2.09
N ALA A 49 4.53 13.15 0.96
CA ALA A 49 3.66 14.10 0.27
C ALA A 49 2.35 13.47 -0.22
N MET A 50 2.30 12.14 -0.35
CA MET A 50 1.13 11.36 -0.80
C MET A 50 0.57 11.83 -2.15
N SER A 51 1.45 12.30 -3.03
CA SER A 51 1.10 12.86 -4.33
C SER A 51 0.59 11.81 -5.32
N THR A 52 0.99 10.55 -5.11
CA THR A 52 0.53 9.41 -5.89
C THR A 52 0.02 8.29 -4.98
N PRO A 53 -0.90 7.43 -5.49
CA PRO A 53 -1.34 6.28 -4.70
C PRO A 53 -0.22 5.28 -4.43
N TYR A 54 0.79 5.23 -5.28
CA TYR A 54 1.96 4.37 -5.11
C TYR A 54 2.81 4.79 -3.92
N ASP A 55 3.02 6.11 -3.75
CA ASP A 55 3.75 6.65 -2.61
C ASP A 55 3.07 6.30 -1.29
N THR A 56 1.76 6.54 -1.19
CA THR A 56 1.01 6.25 0.03
C THR A 56 0.98 4.75 0.34
N ALA A 57 0.84 3.90 -0.67
CA ALA A 57 0.87 2.45 -0.48
C ALA A 57 2.24 1.98 0.02
N ALA A 58 3.34 2.47 -0.56
CA ALA A 58 4.69 2.15 -0.09
C ALA A 58 4.94 2.66 1.33
N MET A 59 4.53 3.89 1.64
CA MET A 59 4.63 4.46 2.99
C MET A 59 3.78 3.69 4.00
N THR A 60 2.66 3.07 3.59
CA THR A 60 1.86 2.19 4.46
C THR A 60 2.66 0.96 4.89
N ILE A 61 3.34 0.30 3.96
CA ILE A 61 4.23 -0.83 4.29
C ILE A 61 5.34 -0.38 5.24
N LEU A 62 5.95 0.77 4.94
CA LEU A 62 7.02 1.32 5.77
C LEU A 62 6.54 1.63 7.19
N ALA A 63 5.38 2.26 7.36
CA ALA A 63 4.78 2.54 8.67
C ALA A 63 4.54 1.24 9.49
N LEU A 64 4.08 0.19 8.83
CA LEU A 64 3.84 -1.11 9.48
C LEU A 64 5.14 -1.79 9.95
N CYS A 65 6.28 -1.51 9.32
CA CYS A 65 7.57 -2.03 9.77
C CYS A 65 7.98 -1.56 11.18
N PHE A 66 7.39 -0.45 11.67
CA PHE A 66 7.68 0.07 13.01
C PHE A 66 6.95 -0.66 14.13
N PHE A 67 5.87 -1.40 13.80
CA PHE A 67 5.01 -2.00 14.81
C PHE A 67 5.77 -2.87 15.84
N PRO A 68 6.72 -3.74 15.45
CA PRO A 68 7.43 -4.60 16.40
C PRO A 68 8.30 -3.83 17.41
N GLN A 69 8.76 -2.64 17.04
CA GLN A 69 9.66 -1.81 17.86
C GLN A 69 8.88 -0.78 18.68
N ASP A 70 7.92 -0.11 18.06
CA ASP A 70 7.06 0.91 18.68
C ASP A 70 5.69 0.94 18.00
N LYS A 71 4.73 0.28 18.63
CA LYS A 71 3.36 0.19 18.11
C LYS A 71 2.65 1.56 18.06
N GLU A 72 2.94 2.45 19.02
CA GLU A 72 2.30 3.78 19.04
C GLU A 72 2.88 4.67 17.94
N LEU A 73 4.16 4.56 17.66
CA LEU A 73 4.80 5.21 16.52
C LEU A 73 4.20 4.70 15.20
N CYS A 74 4.06 3.38 15.05
CA CYS A 74 3.39 2.78 13.90
C CYS A 74 1.97 3.34 13.72
N TYR A 75 1.16 3.36 14.78
CA TYR A 75 -0.21 3.91 14.72
C TYR A 75 -0.23 5.39 14.34
N ARG A 76 0.71 6.19 14.84
CA ARG A 76 0.85 7.61 14.49
C ARG A 76 1.19 7.79 13.02
N MET A 77 2.10 6.96 12.47
CA MET A 77 2.45 6.97 11.04
C MET A 77 1.27 6.54 10.16
N VAL A 78 0.57 5.45 10.54
CA VAL A 78 -0.62 5.00 9.82
C VAL A 78 -1.73 6.06 9.87
N GLN A 79 -1.94 6.72 11.02
CA GLN A 79 -2.89 7.83 11.14
C GLN A 79 -2.53 9.00 10.22
N TYR A 80 -1.25 9.35 10.09
CA TYR A 80 -0.80 10.36 9.13
C TYR A 80 -1.22 10.01 7.70
N LEU A 81 -1.02 8.76 7.29
CA LEU A 81 -1.40 8.28 5.96
C LEU A 81 -2.92 8.20 5.76
N LYS A 82 -3.70 7.99 6.80
CA LYS A 82 -5.17 8.03 6.76
C LYS A 82 -5.72 9.46 6.71
N GLY A 83 -4.93 10.45 7.07
CA GLY A 83 -5.31 11.86 7.03
C GLY A 83 -6.55 12.16 7.87
N PRO A 84 -7.64 12.69 7.26
CA PRO A 84 -8.85 13.04 8.00
C PRO A 84 -9.67 11.83 8.50
N SER A 85 -9.36 10.62 8.03
CA SER A 85 -10.04 9.40 8.45
C SER A 85 -9.34 8.83 9.69
N GLU A 86 -10.07 8.67 10.78
CA GLU A 86 -9.49 8.15 12.03
C GLU A 86 -9.09 6.68 11.91
N LEU A 87 -7.94 6.33 12.47
CA LEU A 87 -7.53 4.94 12.69
C LEU A 87 -8.33 4.37 13.88
N SER A 88 -9.40 3.66 13.57
CA SER A 88 -10.34 3.17 14.57
C SER A 88 -9.71 2.17 15.56
N ALA A 89 -10.33 2.01 16.72
CA ALA A 89 -9.93 0.99 17.71
C ALA A 89 -9.93 -0.42 17.12
N TYR A 90 -10.90 -0.72 16.23
CA TYR A 90 -10.97 -2.00 15.53
C TYR A 90 -9.75 -2.21 14.62
N GLN A 91 -9.37 -1.20 13.82
CA GLN A 91 -8.19 -1.28 12.94
C GLN A 91 -6.88 -1.41 13.75
N ARG A 92 -6.76 -0.72 14.88
CA ARG A 92 -5.62 -0.87 15.81
C ARG A 92 -5.54 -2.29 16.37
N SER A 93 -6.67 -2.85 16.83
CA SER A 93 -6.75 -4.23 17.31
C SER A 93 -6.38 -5.22 16.20
N PHE A 94 -6.93 -5.04 15.00
CA PHE A 94 -6.60 -5.88 13.85
C PHE A 94 -5.10 -5.88 13.54
N ILE A 95 -4.48 -4.71 13.49
CA ILE A 95 -3.03 -4.60 13.27
C ILE A 95 -2.29 -5.36 14.38
N LYS A 96 -2.61 -5.10 15.64
CA LYS A 96 -1.99 -5.77 16.79
C LYS A 96 -2.07 -7.29 16.69
N ASP A 97 -3.27 -7.82 16.43
CA ASP A 97 -3.49 -9.28 16.37
C ASP A 97 -2.70 -9.93 15.22
N ARG A 98 -2.47 -9.22 14.11
CA ARG A 98 -1.70 -9.73 12.97
C ARG A 98 -0.19 -9.72 13.20
N PHE A 99 0.29 -8.92 14.13
CA PHE A 99 1.71 -8.85 14.49
C PHE A 99 2.11 -9.79 15.65
N GLU A 100 1.17 -10.48 16.28
CA GLU A 100 1.40 -11.36 17.42
C GLU A 100 2.40 -12.42 17.04
N ASP A 101 3.19 -12.77 16.50
CA ASP A 101 4.19 -13.75 16.04
C ASP A 101 4.58 -13.55 14.56
N ALA A 102 4.39 -12.35 14.04
CA ALA A 102 4.52 -12.13 12.60
C ALA A 102 5.13 -10.77 12.24
N ASP A 103 6.19 -10.37 12.94
CA ASP A 103 6.93 -9.12 12.74
C ASP A 103 7.57 -8.99 11.34
N TYR A 104 7.74 -10.11 10.65
CA TYR A 104 8.31 -10.21 9.31
C TYR A 104 7.36 -9.76 8.19
N ILE A 105 6.03 -9.73 8.44
CA ILE A 105 5.03 -9.51 7.39
C ILE A 105 5.31 -8.27 6.54
N PRO A 106 5.46 -7.06 7.09
CA PRO A 106 5.67 -5.88 6.25
C PRO A 106 7.02 -5.90 5.51
N ARG A 107 8.06 -6.54 6.08
CA ARG A 107 9.34 -6.69 5.39
C ARG A 107 9.24 -7.51 4.12
N SER A 108 8.30 -8.45 4.04
CA SER A 108 8.09 -9.34 2.89
C SER A 108 7.74 -8.62 1.59
N TYR A 109 7.33 -7.35 1.66
CA TYR A 109 6.95 -6.53 0.50
C TYR A 109 8.11 -5.81 -0.16
N PHE A 110 9.29 -5.80 0.47
CA PHE A 110 10.49 -5.26 -0.16
C PHE A 110 11.12 -6.26 -1.12
N LYS A 111 11.69 -5.76 -2.20
CA LYS A 111 12.46 -6.59 -3.14
C LYS A 111 13.56 -7.38 -2.43
N GLY A 112 13.71 -8.65 -2.80
CA GLY A 112 14.72 -9.56 -2.26
C GLY A 112 14.35 -10.18 -0.92
N ALA A 113 13.29 -9.73 -0.24
CA ALA A 113 12.82 -10.30 1.02
C ALA A 113 11.97 -11.55 0.75
N VAL A 114 12.48 -12.71 1.12
CA VAL A 114 11.84 -14.04 0.92
C VAL A 114 11.95 -14.88 2.20
N PRO A 115 11.13 -15.95 2.35
CA PRO A 115 11.20 -16.80 3.55
C PRO A 115 12.61 -17.37 3.82
N GLY A 116 13.34 -17.73 2.76
CA GLY A 116 14.69 -18.34 2.88
C GLY A 116 15.79 -17.40 3.34
N ASN A 117 15.54 -16.10 3.40
CA ASN A 117 16.49 -15.12 3.96
C ASN A 117 15.90 -14.31 5.13
N ASP A 118 14.88 -14.86 5.80
CA ASP A 118 14.18 -14.23 6.93
C ASP A 118 13.62 -12.83 6.60
N TYR A 119 13.23 -12.64 5.34
CA TYR A 119 12.72 -11.38 4.84
C TYR A 119 13.68 -10.20 4.98
N VAL A 120 14.97 -10.45 4.79
CA VAL A 120 16.00 -9.40 4.70
C VAL A 120 15.90 -8.73 3.32
N PRO A 121 15.56 -7.44 3.23
CA PRO A 121 15.41 -6.75 1.96
C PRO A 121 16.75 -6.52 1.25
N SER A 122 16.72 -6.50 -0.09
CA SER A 122 17.83 -5.99 -0.89
C SER A 122 17.90 -4.46 -0.83
N LYS A 123 19.11 -3.91 -1.01
CA LYS A 123 19.32 -2.47 -1.18
C LYS A 123 19.50 -2.11 -2.66
N PRO A 124 18.98 -0.96 -3.13
CA PRO A 124 18.16 -0.02 -2.37
C PRO A 124 16.79 -0.61 -2.00
N TYR A 125 16.23 -0.17 -0.86
CA TYR A 125 14.93 -0.63 -0.41
C TYR A 125 13.85 -0.28 -1.42
N THR A 126 13.23 -1.27 -2.03
CA THR A 126 12.30 -1.06 -3.14
C THR A 126 11.01 -1.83 -2.91
N ILE A 127 9.87 -1.16 -3.09
CA ILE A 127 8.55 -1.79 -3.08
C ILE A 127 7.94 -1.64 -4.48
N THR A 128 7.54 -2.76 -5.09
CA THR A 128 6.90 -2.78 -6.41
C THR A 128 5.39 -2.81 -6.25
N ILE A 129 4.73 -1.81 -6.80
CA ILE A 129 3.28 -1.60 -6.69
C ILE A 129 2.69 -1.55 -8.08
N SER A 130 1.59 -2.24 -8.29
CA SER A 130 0.91 -2.31 -9.59
C SER A 130 -0.55 -1.92 -9.51
N THR A 131 -1.06 -1.43 -10.64
CA THR A 131 -2.48 -1.24 -10.91
C THR A 131 -2.90 -2.13 -12.08
N ASN A 132 -4.20 -2.44 -12.18
CA ASN A 132 -4.80 -3.19 -13.27
C ASN A 132 -5.99 -2.39 -13.85
N PRO A 133 -6.67 -2.86 -14.90
CA PRO A 133 -7.80 -2.14 -15.49
C PRO A 133 -8.94 -1.80 -14.52
N HIS A 134 -9.09 -2.59 -13.45
CA HIS A 134 -10.14 -2.43 -12.43
C HIS A 134 -9.69 -1.61 -11.21
N SER A 135 -8.46 -1.13 -11.18
CA SER A 135 -7.94 -0.31 -10.08
C SER A 135 -8.73 0.97 -9.83
N PHE A 136 -9.34 1.50 -10.87
CA PHE A 136 -9.96 2.83 -10.92
C PHE A 136 -11.47 2.78 -11.18
N ASP A 137 -12.12 1.64 -10.95
CA ASP A 137 -13.56 1.44 -11.20
C ASP A 137 -14.44 2.35 -10.33
N ASN A 138 -13.96 2.77 -9.16
CA ASN A 138 -14.67 3.66 -8.26
C ASN A 138 -14.04 5.06 -8.28
N ASP A 139 -14.82 6.08 -8.62
CA ASP A 139 -14.36 7.47 -8.67
C ASP A 139 -13.80 7.92 -7.32
N GLY A 140 -12.62 8.54 -7.36
CA GLY A 140 -11.91 9.01 -6.17
C GLY A 140 -11.25 7.91 -5.35
N TYR A 141 -11.30 6.65 -5.77
CA TYR A 141 -10.62 5.53 -5.15
C TYR A 141 -9.69 4.84 -6.12
N VAL A 142 -8.65 4.23 -5.59
CA VAL A 142 -7.77 3.33 -6.35
C VAL A 142 -7.40 2.13 -5.50
N ARG A 143 -7.45 0.95 -6.11
CA ARG A 143 -6.91 -0.28 -5.54
C ARG A 143 -5.58 -0.59 -6.19
N VAL A 144 -4.56 -0.75 -5.37
CA VAL A 144 -3.23 -1.16 -5.82
C VAL A 144 -2.88 -2.55 -5.29
N TRP A 145 -1.98 -3.22 -5.99
CA TRP A 145 -1.48 -4.55 -5.64
C TRP A 145 0.02 -4.49 -5.38
N ILE A 146 0.46 -5.16 -4.32
CA ILE A 146 1.85 -5.24 -3.89
C ILE A 146 2.25 -6.70 -3.79
N ASN A 147 3.30 -7.09 -4.50
CA ASN A 147 3.85 -8.43 -4.41
C ASN A 147 4.63 -8.61 -3.10
N SER A 148 4.44 -9.75 -2.45
CA SER A 148 5.22 -10.18 -1.29
C SER A 148 6.06 -11.40 -1.66
N GLY A 149 7.30 -11.47 -1.23
CA GLY A 149 8.13 -12.66 -1.36
C GLY A 149 7.61 -13.87 -0.58
N GLY A 150 6.66 -13.65 0.33
CA GLY A 150 6.04 -14.69 1.15
C GLY A 150 4.62 -15.08 0.75
N ALA A 151 4.08 -14.59 -0.35
CA ALA A 151 2.72 -14.87 -0.78
C ALA A 151 2.63 -15.26 -2.25
N ASP A 152 1.70 -16.16 -2.59
CA ASP A 152 1.51 -16.64 -3.96
C ASP A 152 0.72 -15.65 -4.84
N SER A 153 0.06 -14.67 -4.23
CA SER A 153 -0.69 -13.63 -4.92
C SER A 153 -0.45 -12.27 -4.28
N PRO A 154 -0.53 -11.18 -5.05
CA PRO A 154 -0.37 -9.82 -4.54
C PRO A 154 -1.39 -9.51 -3.45
N ARG A 155 -1.02 -8.62 -2.52
CA ARG A 155 -1.91 -8.05 -1.51
C ARG A 155 -2.37 -6.67 -1.92
N GLN A 156 -3.49 -6.23 -1.38
CA GLN A 156 -4.19 -5.04 -1.81
C GLN A 156 -4.08 -3.92 -0.78
N ILE A 157 -4.03 -2.69 -1.28
CA ILE A 157 -4.27 -1.47 -0.52
C ILE A 157 -5.25 -0.61 -1.30
N ASP A 158 -6.28 -0.14 -0.64
CA ASP A 158 -7.25 0.82 -1.16
C ASP A 158 -6.88 2.22 -0.69
N LEU A 159 -6.89 3.16 -1.61
CA LEU A 159 -6.53 4.55 -1.39
C LEU A 159 -7.64 5.47 -1.86
N ARG A 160 -7.77 6.62 -1.24
CA ARG A 160 -8.79 7.62 -1.54
C ARG A 160 -8.16 8.96 -1.86
N LEU A 161 -8.55 9.55 -2.99
CA LEU A 161 -8.19 10.91 -3.36
C LEU A 161 -9.02 11.91 -2.56
N ALA A 162 -8.36 12.84 -1.90
CA ALA A 162 -9.01 13.94 -1.18
C ALA A 162 -9.01 15.24 -1.99
N LYS A 163 -9.74 16.24 -1.51
CA LYS A 163 -9.87 17.56 -2.18
C LYS A 163 -8.55 18.34 -2.24
N ASP A 164 -7.60 18.03 -1.37
CA ASP A 164 -6.26 18.60 -1.35
C ASP A 164 -5.30 17.99 -2.38
N GLY A 165 -5.79 17.04 -3.18
CA GLY A 165 -5.04 16.35 -4.22
C GLY A 165 -4.17 15.20 -3.71
N LYS A 166 -4.24 14.87 -2.41
CA LYS A 166 -3.48 13.77 -1.83
C LYS A 166 -4.25 12.46 -1.85
N TRP A 167 -3.51 11.37 -1.98
CA TRP A 167 -4.02 10.01 -1.86
C TRP A 167 -3.83 9.51 -0.44
N TYR A 168 -4.92 9.33 0.29
CA TYR A 168 -4.92 8.84 1.66
C TYR A 168 -5.18 7.34 1.72
N LEU A 169 -4.59 6.67 2.72
CA LEU A 169 -4.87 5.28 3.03
C LEU A 169 -6.35 5.11 3.43
N TRP A 170 -7.09 4.33 2.64
CA TRP A 170 -8.46 3.98 2.96
C TRP A 170 -8.53 2.66 3.72
N GLU A 171 -8.03 1.57 3.11
CA GLU A 171 -8.02 0.24 3.70
C GLU A 171 -6.78 -0.54 3.27
N GLN A 172 -6.32 -1.49 4.10
CA GLN A 172 -5.17 -2.33 3.77
C GLN A 172 -5.45 -3.80 4.05
N TYR A 173 -4.93 -4.69 3.20
CA TYR A 173 -5.09 -6.14 3.27
C TYR A 173 -3.73 -6.85 3.24
N VAL A 174 -2.68 -6.16 3.68
CA VAL A 174 -1.28 -6.62 3.57
C VAL A 174 -0.81 -7.48 4.75
N LEU A 175 -1.62 -7.59 5.81
CA LEU A 175 -1.21 -8.28 7.04
C LEU A 175 -1.68 -9.74 7.12
N VAL A 176 -2.02 -10.38 5.99
CA VAL A 176 -2.57 -11.74 5.99
C VAL A 176 -1.92 -12.63 4.94
N GLY A 177 -1.79 -13.93 5.26
CA GLY A 177 -1.39 -14.95 4.30
C GLY A 177 0.04 -14.82 3.80
N ILE A 178 0.97 -14.38 4.65
CA ILE A 178 2.41 -14.36 4.38
C ILE A 178 3.04 -15.57 5.07
N ARG A 179 3.83 -16.34 4.33
CA ARG A 179 4.55 -17.51 4.85
C ARG A 179 5.53 -17.10 5.95
N LYS A 180 5.70 -17.97 6.94
CA LYS A 180 6.71 -17.77 8.00
C LYS A 180 8.12 -17.86 7.41
N PRO A 181 9.11 -17.19 8.03
CA PRO A 181 10.52 -17.39 7.73
C PRO A 181 10.92 -18.87 7.84
N GLU A 182 11.80 -19.35 6.97
CA GLU A 182 12.25 -20.74 7.01
C GLU A 182 13.01 -21.05 8.30
N SER A 183 13.77 -20.10 8.85
CA SER A 183 14.45 -20.24 10.13
C SER A 183 13.54 -20.56 11.31
N THR A 184 12.25 -20.23 11.22
CA THR A 184 11.23 -20.54 12.25
C THR A 184 10.51 -21.86 12.00
N ASN A 185 10.78 -22.54 10.87
CA ASN A 185 10.17 -23.81 10.54
C ASN A 185 10.99 -24.96 11.09
N PRO A 186 10.49 -25.72 12.09
CA PRO A 186 11.26 -26.83 12.69
C PRO A 186 11.43 -28.02 11.75
N TRP A 187 10.81 -27.98 10.57
CA TRP A 187 10.83 -29.04 9.55
C TRP A 187 11.53 -28.62 8.24
N ALA A 188 12.12 -27.43 8.17
CA ALA A 188 12.87 -26.94 7.01
C ALA A 188 14.30 -27.48 6.96
#